data_407d06581bf63594cdde18debfc55f14
#
_entry.id   407d06581bf63594cdde18debfc55f14
#
_cell.length_a   1.000
_cell.length_b   1.000
_cell.length_c   1.000
_cell.angle_alpha   90.00
_cell.angle_beta   90.00
_cell.angle_gamma   90.00
#
_symmetry.space_group_name_H-M   'P 1'
#
loop_
_entity.id
_entity.type
_entity.pdbx_description
1 polymer ?
#
loop_
_entity_poly.entity_id
_entity_poly.type
_entity_poly.pdbx_seq_one_letter_code
_entity_poly.pdbx_strand_id
1 'polypeptide(L)'
;AVWNGIQTALVNAGFIIANVAALDKKQGSFKALNTVTAVKQDLVISCYKPSSEFDTKFQASQHSPMGVWDFVEEHLSHLPIHLVKDNATTAVVERSAKILFDRLIAFYVQRSLPVPIDAGKFQEGLKERFVERDGMYFTQEQVEEYERKKAEVPEFIQMSLFVGSEQDAVYWLR
;
A
#
# COMPACT_ATOMS: atom_id res chain seq x y z
N ALA A 1 -1.66 22.45 -0.44
CA ALA A 1 -1.53 22.82 -1.86
C ALA A 1 -0.56 21.92 -2.63
N VAL A 2 0.71 21.80 -2.25
CA VAL A 2 1.72 21.00 -2.99
C VAL A 2 1.37 19.51 -3.01
N TRP A 3 0.96 18.94 -1.90
CA TRP A 3 0.58 17.52 -1.79
C TRP A 3 -0.55 17.13 -2.76
N ASN A 4 -1.60 17.96 -2.82
CA ASN A 4 -2.71 17.70 -3.74
C ASN A 4 -2.25 17.76 -5.20
N GLY A 5 -1.32 18.68 -5.53
CA GLY A 5 -0.73 18.75 -6.87
C GLY A 5 0.02 17.50 -7.26
N ILE A 6 0.83 16.94 -6.34
CA ILE A 6 1.57 15.68 -6.56
C ILE A 6 0.60 14.52 -6.78
N GLN A 7 -0.41 14.37 -5.91
CA GLN A 7 -1.42 13.31 -6.06
C GLN A 7 -2.14 13.41 -7.39
N THR A 8 -2.58 14.62 -7.77
CA THR A 8 -3.27 14.86 -9.05
C THR A 8 -2.36 14.51 -10.23
N ALA A 9 -1.09 14.89 -10.19
CA ALA A 9 -0.14 14.58 -11.25
C ALA A 9 0.08 13.07 -11.42
N LEU A 10 0.23 12.33 -10.31
CA LEU A 10 0.39 10.87 -10.32
C LEU A 10 -0.85 10.18 -10.89
N VAL A 11 -2.04 10.58 -10.46
CA VAL A 11 -3.31 10.01 -10.95
C VAL A 11 -3.50 10.31 -12.44
N ASN A 12 -3.24 11.55 -12.87
CA ASN A 12 -3.34 11.93 -14.28
C ASN A 12 -2.34 11.18 -15.17
N ALA A 13 -1.19 10.80 -14.61
CA ALA A 13 -0.21 9.96 -15.29
C ALA A 13 -0.56 8.45 -15.24
N GLY A 14 -1.70 8.07 -14.65
CA GLY A 14 -2.21 6.70 -14.57
C GLY A 14 -1.58 5.87 -13.45
N PHE A 15 -0.97 6.50 -12.43
CA PHE A 15 -0.44 5.77 -11.28
C PHE A 15 -1.48 5.56 -10.18
N ILE A 16 -1.37 4.44 -9.50
CA ILE A 16 -2.08 4.13 -8.26
C ILE A 16 -1.09 4.25 -7.10
N ILE A 17 -1.46 5.02 -6.06
CA ILE A 17 -0.62 5.20 -4.88
C ILE A 17 -0.82 4.01 -3.94
N ALA A 18 0.26 3.25 -3.70
CA ALA A 18 0.25 2.11 -2.79
C ALA A 18 0.56 2.54 -1.35
N ASN A 19 1.58 3.40 -1.17
CA ASN A 19 1.99 3.87 0.15
C ASN A 19 2.54 5.29 0.10
N VAL A 20 2.47 5.98 1.25
CA VAL A 20 3.17 7.24 1.50
C VAL A 20 3.83 7.15 2.86
N ALA A 21 5.14 7.18 2.91
CA ALA A 21 5.93 7.13 4.12
C ALA A 21 6.68 8.45 4.34
N ALA A 22 6.84 8.85 5.59
CA ALA A 22 7.71 9.94 5.97
C ALA A 22 9.11 9.38 6.27
N LEU A 23 10.12 9.91 5.60
CA LEU A 23 11.52 9.58 5.85
C LEU A 23 12.09 10.54 6.88
N ASP A 24 12.42 10.03 8.06
CA ASP A 24 13.08 10.84 9.09
C ASP A 24 14.59 10.88 8.83
N LYS A 25 15.10 12.06 8.47
CA LYS A 25 16.54 12.28 8.29
C LYS A 25 17.22 12.30 9.65
N LYS A 26 17.86 11.22 10.05
CA LYS A 26 18.66 11.13 11.28
C LYS A 26 19.79 12.17 11.37
N GLN A 27 20.22 12.74 10.24
CA GLN A 27 21.12 13.89 10.17
C GLN A 27 20.42 15.04 9.46
N GLY A 28 20.12 16.10 10.22
CA GLY A 28 19.63 17.35 9.64
C GLY A 28 20.65 17.89 8.62
N SER A 29 20.18 18.25 7.43
CA SER A 29 21.03 19.00 6.50
C SER A 29 21.49 20.32 7.15
N PHE A 30 22.63 20.86 6.73
CA PHE A 30 23.17 22.13 7.23
C PHE A 30 22.09 23.25 7.20
N LYS A 31 21.16 23.17 6.24
CA LYS A 31 20.02 24.07 6.10
C LYS A 31 18.96 23.86 7.19
N ALA A 32 18.76 22.63 7.67
CA ALA A 32 17.81 22.30 8.73
C ALA A 32 18.28 22.75 10.12
N LEU A 33 19.59 22.89 10.32
CA LEU A 33 20.18 23.40 11.56
C LEU A 33 20.05 24.94 11.69
N ASN A 34 19.96 25.64 10.55
CA ASN A 34 20.01 27.10 10.52
C ASN A 34 18.65 27.78 10.21
N THR A 35 17.57 27.01 9.97
CA THR A 35 16.26 27.55 9.60
C THR A 35 15.16 26.90 10.43
N VAL A 36 14.43 27.69 11.20
CA VAL A 36 13.31 27.23 12.07
C VAL A 36 12.17 26.57 11.27
N THR A 37 12.08 26.85 9.96
CA THR A 37 11.04 26.37 9.03
C THR A 37 11.52 25.24 8.10
N ALA A 38 12.72 24.69 8.30
CA ALA A 38 13.22 23.61 7.46
C ALA A 38 12.39 22.32 7.67
N VAL A 39 11.88 21.76 6.57
CA VAL A 39 11.21 20.45 6.58
C VAL A 39 12.24 19.38 6.93
N LYS A 40 12.05 18.71 8.06
CA LYS A 40 12.94 17.66 8.56
C LYS A 40 12.61 16.27 8.01
N GLN A 41 11.52 16.13 7.29
CA GLN A 41 11.04 14.85 6.77
C GLN A 41 10.85 14.96 5.26
N ASP A 42 11.34 13.97 4.54
CA ASP A 42 11.00 13.76 3.14
C ASP A 42 9.83 12.77 3.03
N LEU A 43 9.00 12.92 2.01
CA LEU A 43 7.96 11.96 1.70
C LEU A 43 8.44 10.98 0.63
N VAL A 44 8.28 9.71 0.91
CA VAL A 44 8.47 8.63 -0.07
C VAL A 44 7.09 8.16 -0.51
N ILE A 45 6.82 8.26 -1.80
CA ILE A 45 5.56 7.86 -2.40
C ILE A 45 5.81 6.61 -3.24
N SER A 46 5.25 5.49 -2.81
CA SER A 46 5.27 4.26 -3.59
C SER A 46 4.01 4.20 -4.44
N CYS A 47 4.19 4.06 -5.74
CA CYS A 47 3.08 3.98 -6.69
C CYS A 47 3.42 3.01 -7.82
N TYR A 48 2.38 2.51 -8.48
CA TYR A 48 2.51 1.60 -9.62
C TYR A 48 1.53 1.98 -10.73
N LYS A 49 1.82 1.54 -11.96
CA LYS A 49 0.86 1.57 -13.05
C LYS A 49 0.11 0.24 -13.09
N PRO A 50 -1.22 0.26 -13.10
CA PRO A 50 -1.99 -0.97 -13.24
C PRO A 50 -1.73 -1.64 -14.59
N SER A 51 -1.98 -2.95 -14.66
CA SER A 51 -1.91 -3.71 -15.90
C SER A 51 -3.02 -3.30 -16.86
N SER A 52 -2.77 -3.43 -18.17
CA SER A 52 -3.81 -3.19 -19.18
C SER A 52 -5.00 -4.16 -19.06
N GLU A 53 -4.73 -5.36 -18.57
CA GLU A 53 -5.76 -6.35 -18.27
C GLU A 53 -6.69 -5.88 -17.14
N PHE A 54 -6.11 -5.35 -16.06
CA PHE A 54 -6.87 -4.74 -14.97
C PHE A 54 -7.74 -3.58 -15.48
N ASP A 55 -7.16 -2.65 -16.26
CA ASP A 55 -7.92 -1.49 -16.77
C ASP A 55 -9.15 -1.94 -17.57
N THR A 56 -9.01 -2.97 -18.41
CA THR A 56 -10.11 -3.53 -19.20
C THR A 56 -11.18 -4.18 -18.32
N LYS A 57 -10.77 -5.01 -17.35
CA LYS A 57 -11.67 -5.67 -16.40
C LYS A 57 -12.41 -4.64 -15.55
N PHE A 58 -11.66 -3.67 -15.01
CA PHE A 58 -12.23 -2.64 -14.15
C PHE A 58 -13.24 -1.76 -14.86
N GLN A 59 -13.00 -1.34 -16.11
CA GLN A 59 -13.96 -0.58 -16.90
C GLN A 59 -15.29 -1.31 -17.07
N ALA A 60 -15.27 -2.64 -17.22
CA ALA A 60 -16.48 -3.45 -17.33
C ALA A 60 -17.21 -3.63 -15.98
N SER A 61 -16.50 -3.62 -14.87
CA SER A 61 -17.01 -3.99 -13.53
C SER A 61 -17.10 -2.82 -12.53
N GLN A 62 -16.67 -1.62 -12.90
CA GLN A 62 -16.47 -0.47 -11.99
C GLN A 62 -17.71 -0.04 -11.18
N HIS A 63 -18.92 -0.33 -11.67
CA HIS A 63 -20.17 -0.01 -11.00
C HIS A 63 -20.76 -1.19 -10.20
N SER A 64 -20.02 -2.29 -10.10
CA SER A 64 -20.44 -3.50 -9.40
C SER A 64 -19.44 -3.89 -8.31
N PRO A 65 -19.84 -4.72 -7.34
CA PRO A 65 -18.90 -5.26 -6.35
C PRO A 65 -17.72 -6.04 -6.95
N MET A 66 -17.83 -6.52 -8.19
CA MET A 66 -16.75 -7.22 -8.90
C MET A 66 -15.54 -6.30 -9.08
N GLY A 67 -15.74 -5.04 -9.47
CA GLY A 67 -14.65 -4.06 -9.63
C GLY A 67 -13.86 -3.80 -8.33
N VAL A 68 -14.50 -3.97 -7.17
CA VAL A 68 -13.81 -3.91 -5.87
C VAL A 68 -12.75 -4.99 -5.77
N TRP A 69 -13.12 -6.23 -6.14
CA TRP A 69 -12.22 -7.38 -6.02
C TRP A 69 -11.15 -7.39 -7.10
N ASP A 70 -11.47 -6.94 -8.29
CA ASP A 70 -10.49 -6.70 -9.36
C ASP A 70 -9.41 -5.71 -8.87
N PHE A 71 -9.84 -4.61 -8.21
CA PHE A 71 -8.90 -3.64 -7.62
C PHE A 71 -8.05 -4.26 -6.50
N VAL A 72 -8.65 -5.00 -5.57
CA VAL A 72 -7.91 -5.60 -4.44
C VAL A 72 -6.87 -6.60 -4.94
N GLU A 73 -7.21 -7.43 -5.91
CA GLU A 73 -6.30 -8.40 -6.50
C GLU A 73 -5.11 -7.71 -7.18
N GLU A 74 -5.38 -6.73 -8.04
CA GLU A 74 -4.33 -5.92 -8.69
C GLU A 74 -3.46 -5.22 -7.66
N HIS A 75 -4.07 -4.60 -6.64
CA HIS A 75 -3.33 -3.88 -5.61
C HIS A 75 -2.43 -4.80 -4.80
N LEU A 76 -2.94 -5.96 -4.35
CA LEU A 76 -2.16 -6.96 -3.63
C LEU A 76 -0.99 -7.51 -4.46
N SER A 77 -1.13 -7.62 -5.79
CA SER A 77 -0.07 -8.09 -6.67
C SER A 77 1.15 -7.16 -6.70
N HIS A 78 0.93 -5.88 -6.45
CA HIS A 78 1.97 -4.84 -6.44
C HIS A 78 2.53 -4.52 -5.04
N LEU A 79 1.95 -5.09 -3.97
CA LEU A 79 2.46 -4.90 -2.62
C LEU A 79 3.57 -5.89 -2.28
N PRO A 80 4.59 -5.49 -1.48
CA PRO A 80 5.56 -6.44 -0.96
C PRO A 80 4.87 -7.61 -0.24
N ILE A 81 5.38 -8.81 -0.44
CA ILE A 81 4.85 -10.01 0.23
C ILE A 81 5.44 -10.15 1.62
N HIS A 82 6.72 -9.79 1.78
CA HIS A 82 7.47 -10.00 3.00
C HIS A 82 8.44 -8.85 3.24
N LEU A 83 8.50 -8.35 4.46
CA LEU A 83 9.48 -7.35 4.89
C LEU A 83 10.28 -7.87 6.08
N VAL A 84 11.58 -7.61 6.06
CA VAL A 84 12.50 -7.95 7.17
C VAL A 84 13.13 -6.66 7.69
N LYS A 85 13.04 -6.45 8.99
CA LYS A 85 13.71 -5.35 9.69
C LYS A 85 14.34 -5.89 10.97
N ASP A 86 15.58 -5.47 11.23
CA ASP A 86 16.31 -5.90 12.44
C ASP A 86 16.35 -7.44 12.61
N ASN A 87 16.49 -8.15 11.51
CA ASN A 87 16.49 -9.61 11.41
C ASN A 87 15.18 -10.29 11.88
N ALA A 88 14.07 -9.56 11.81
CA ALA A 88 12.73 -10.09 12.10
C ALA A 88 11.77 -9.78 10.95
N THR A 89 10.80 -10.67 10.74
CA THR A 89 9.69 -10.44 9.82
C THR A 89 8.80 -9.33 10.37
N THR A 90 8.46 -8.34 9.54
CA THR A 90 7.56 -7.24 9.91
C THR A 90 6.30 -7.25 9.06
N ALA A 91 5.22 -6.71 9.60
CA ALA A 91 3.97 -6.60 8.87
C ALA A 91 4.09 -5.59 7.71
N VAL A 92 3.59 -5.97 6.54
CA VAL A 92 3.29 -5.04 5.44
C VAL A 92 1.91 -4.45 5.71
N VAL A 93 1.87 -3.31 6.39
CA VAL A 93 0.63 -2.71 6.90
C VAL A 93 -0.39 -2.39 5.80
N GLU A 94 0.08 -2.16 4.59
CA GLU A 94 -0.72 -1.91 3.39
C GLU A 94 -1.59 -3.11 3.00
N ARG A 95 -1.25 -4.31 3.47
CA ARG A 95 -2.03 -5.53 3.29
C ARG A 95 -3.14 -5.72 4.33
N SER A 96 -3.25 -4.81 5.32
CA SER A 96 -4.33 -4.87 6.31
C SER A 96 -5.68 -4.48 5.71
N ALA A 97 -6.76 -5.07 6.21
CA ALA A 97 -8.13 -4.80 5.73
C ALA A 97 -8.46 -3.31 5.72
N LYS A 98 -8.04 -2.59 6.77
CA LYS A 98 -8.29 -1.15 6.88
C LYS A 98 -7.60 -0.37 5.76
N ILE A 99 -6.31 -0.60 5.57
CA ILE A 99 -5.54 0.16 4.56
C ILE A 99 -6.00 -0.22 3.15
N LEU A 100 -6.29 -1.48 2.88
CA LEU A 100 -6.86 -1.91 1.60
C LEU A 100 -8.19 -1.19 1.30
N PHE A 101 -9.05 -1.03 2.31
CA PHE A 101 -10.31 -0.30 2.15
C PHE A 101 -10.07 1.20 1.92
N ASP A 102 -9.16 1.82 2.66
CA ASP A 102 -8.80 3.23 2.47
C ASP A 102 -8.25 3.48 1.05
N ARG A 103 -7.44 2.55 0.51
CA ARG A 103 -6.92 2.63 -0.86
C ARG A 103 -8.02 2.42 -1.91
N LEU A 104 -8.93 1.50 -1.67
CA LEU A 104 -10.11 1.31 -2.51
C LEU A 104 -10.93 2.60 -2.60
N ILE A 105 -11.26 3.21 -1.47
CA ILE A 105 -12.01 4.48 -1.43
C ILE A 105 -11.26 5.55 -2.24
N ALA A 106 -9.96 5.73 -1.98
CA ALA A 106 -9.15 6.71 -2.69
C ALA A 106 -9.15 6.47 -4.22
N PHE A 107 -9.03 5.22 -4.64
CA PHE A 107 -9.05 4.82 -6.05
C PHE A 107 -10.37 5.17 -6.75
N TYR A 108 -11.51 4.87 -6.13
CA TYR A 108 -12.84 5.19 -6.67
C TYR A 108 -13.10 6.71 -6.68
N VAL A 109 -12.80 7.40 -5.57
CA VAL A 109 -13.00 8.85 -5.44
C VAL A 109 -12.17 9.61 -6.48
N GLN A 110 -10.92 9.23 -6.71
CA GLN A 110 -10.06 9.84 -7.73
C GLN A 110 -10.61 9.70 -9.16
N ARG A 111 -11.43 8.70 -9.40
CA ARG A 111 -12.12 8.46 -10.68
C ARG A 111 -13.54 9.01 -10.72
N SER A 112 -13.95 9.72 -9.68
CA SER A 112 -15.32 10.25 -9.53
C SER A 112 -16.38 9.15 -9.60
N LEU A 113 -16.05 7.94 -9.11
CA LEU A 113 -16.95 6.80 -9.04
C LEU A 113 -17.47 6.59 -7.61
N PRO A 114 -18.73 6.21 -7.43
CA PRO A 114 -19.23 5.81 -6.12
C PRO A 114 -18.62 4.45 -5.72
N VAL A 115 -18.24 4.31 -4.46
CA VAL A 115 -17.75 3.02 -3.92
C VAL A 115 -18.93 2.07 -3.77
N PRO A 116 -18.95 0.91 -4.47
CA PRO A 116 -20.13 0.05 -4.51
C PRO A 116 -20.26 -0.94 -3.32
N ILE A 117 -19.49 -0.72 -2.25
CA ILE A 117 -19.43 -1.60 -1.07
C ILE A 117 -19.18 -0.78 0.20
N ASP A 118 -19.77 -1.21 1.31
CA ASP A 118 -19.46 -0.66 2.65
C ASP A 118 -18.30 -1.43 3.33
N ALA A 119 -17.77 -0.86 4.41
CA ALA A 119 -16.62 -1.41 5.12
C ALA A 119 -16.87 -2.81 5.70
N GLY A 120 -18.09 -3.09 6.20
CA GLY A 120 -18.44 -4.39 6.76
C GLY A 120 -18.42 -5.49 5.70
N LYS A 121 -19.14 -5.26 4.60
CA LYS A 121 -19.16 -6.20 3.45
C LYS A 121 -17.79 -6.36 2.79
N PHE A 122 -17.00 -5.28 2.79
CA PHE A 122 -15.61 -5.36 2.29
C PHE A 122 -14.78 -6.32 3.15
N GLN A 123 -14.85 -6.20 4.49
CA GLN A 123 -14.11 -7.10 5.39
C GLN A 123 -14.57 -8.56 5.27
N GLU A 124 -15.87 -8.80 5.17
CA GLU A 124 -16.43 -10.13 4.93
C GLU A 124 -15.93 -10.72 3.60
N GLY A 125 -16.02 -9.94 2.53
CA GLY A 125 -15.57 -10.37 1.21
C GLY A 125 -14.07 -10.58 1.09
N LEU A 126 -13.23 -9.85 1.86
CA LEU A 126 -11.80 -10.13 1.96
C LEU A 126 -11.54 -11.53 2.52
N LYS A 127 -12.21 -11.89 3.62
CA LYS A 127 -12.05 -13.20 4.27
C LYS A 127 -12.51 -14.35 3.37
N GLU A 128 -13.49 -14.11 2.52
CA GLU A 128 -13.99 -15.11 1.58
C GLU A 128 -13.08 -15.37 0.38
N ARG A 129 -12.33 -14.34 -0.06
CA ARG A 129 -11.59 -14.36 -1.34
C ARG A 129 -10.08 -14.43 -1.19
N PHE A 130 -9.56 -13.96 -0.06
CA PHE A 130 -8.13 -13.85 0.18
C PHE A 130 -7.73 -14.56 1.46
N VAL A 131 -6.47 -14.96 1.55
CA VAL A 131 -5.93 -15.65 2.72
C VAL A 131 -5.37 -14.64 3.70
N GLU A 132 -5.84 -14.68 4.95
CA GLU A 132 -5.28 -13.86 6.02
C GLU A 132 -4.12 -14.58 6.72
N ARG A 133 -3.00 -13.88 6.90
CA ARG A 133 -1.85 -14.29 7.74
C ARG A 133 -1.29 -13.07 8.46
N ASP A 134 -1.14 -13.17 9.76
CA ASP A 134 -0.55 -12.11 10.60
C ASP A 134 -1.21 -10.72 10.43
N GLY A 135 -2.54 -10.70 10.23
CA GLY A 135 -3.31 -9.48 10.00
C GLY A 135 -3.18 -8.87 8.59
N MET A 136 -2.56 -9.59 7.67
CA MET A 136 -2.35 -9.23 6.27
C MET A 136 -3.12 -10.15 5.34
N TYR A 137 -3.55 -9.61 4.18
CA TYR A 137 -4.25 -10.39 3.16
C TYR A 137 -3.34 -10.68 1.97
N PHE A 138 -3.49 -11.89 1.43
CA PHE A 138 -2.70 -12.42 0.32
C PHE A 138 -3.60 -13.12 -0.69
N THR A 139 -3.19 -13.14 -1.95
CA THR A 139 -3.74 -14.12 -2.91
C THR A 139 -3.27 -15.52 -2.54
N GLN A 140 -3.93 -16.55 -3.08
CA GLN A 140 -3.54 -17.94 -2.79
C GLN A 140 -2.08 -18.23 -3.17
N GLU A 141 -1.61 -17.66 -4.27
CA GLU A 141 -0.23 -17.83 -4.73
C GLU A 141 0.79 -17.12 -3.82
N GLN A 142 0.44 -15.93 -3.34
CA GLN A 142 1.31 -15.12 -2.49
C GLN A 142 1.49 -15.70 -1.09
N VAL A 143 0.48 -16.39 -0.54
CA VAL A 143 0.58 -16.92 0.82
C VAL A 143 1.66 -17.98 0.94
N GLU A 144 1.85 -18.82 -0.07
CA GLU A 144 2.89 -19.84 -0.07
C GLU A 144 4.30 -19.20 -0.05
N GLU A 145 4.49 -18.14 -0.82
CA GLU A 145 5.75 -17.39 -0.81
C GLU A 145 5.98 -16.71 0.54
N TYR A 146 4.94 -16.12 1.12
CA TYR A 146 5.02 -15.50 2.44
C TYR A 146 5.44 -16.48 3.52
N GLU A 147 4.77 -17.64 3.61
CA GLU A 147 5.07 -18.68 4.62
C GLU A 147 6.50 -19.20 4.45
N ARG A 148 6.97 -19.41 3.22
CA ARG A 148 8.34 -19.82 2.95
C ARG A 148 9.36 -18.78 3.44
N LYS A 149 9.16 -17.50 3.10
CA LYS A 149 10.07 -16.41 3.51
C LYS A 149 10.03 -16.19 5.02
N LYS A 150 8.87 -16.29 5.64
CA LYS A 150 8.72 -16.18 7.10
C LYS A 150 9.45 -17.30 7.83
N ALA A 151 9.48 -18.51 7.29
CA ALA A 151 10.21 -19.63 7.89
C ALA A 151 11.73 -19.41 7.92
N GLU A 152 12.26 -18.60 7.00
CA GLU A 152 13.69 -18.23 6.97
C GLU A 152 14.04 -17.19 8.08
N VAL A 153 13.04 -16.38 8.51
CA VAL A 153 13.19 -15.36 9.55
C VAL A 153 12.00 -15.49 10.50
N PRO A 154 12.09 -16.37 11.52
CA PRO A 154 10.94 -16.75 12.35
C PRO A 154 10.46 -15.66 13.32
N GLU A 155 11.29 -14.68 13.67
CA GLU A 155 10.86 -13.58 14.53
C GLU A 155 9.91 -12.65 13.79
N PHE A 156 8.76 -12.35 14.40
CA PHE A 156 7.76 -11.42 13.88
C PHE A 156 7.62 -10.21 14.79
N ILE A 157 7.82 -9.01 14.22
CA ILE A 157 7.62 -7.74 14.92
C ILE A 157 6.48 -6.99 14.25
N GLN A 158 5.45 -6.69 15.04
CA GLN A 158 4.36 -5.82 14.59
C GLN A 158 4.83 -4.36 14.64
N MET A 159 5.06 -3.75 13.49
CA MET A 159 5.42 -2.34 13.41
C MET A 159 4.20 -1.42 13.50
N SER A 160 4.36 -0.32 14.21
CA SER A 160 3.37 0.75 14.21
C SER A 160 3.41 1.54 12.87
N LEU A 161 2.26 1.95 12.40
CA LEU A 161 1.91 2.48 11.08
C LEU A 161 2.68 3.71 10.57
N PHE A 162 3.62 4.33 11.31
CA PHE A 162 3.95 5.73 11.04
C PHE A 162 5.44 6.09 10.92
N VAL A 163 6.37 5.18 11.08
CA VAL A 163 7.80 5.50 10.95
C VAL A 163 8.50 4.45 10.09
N GLY A 164 8.60 4.73 8.80
CA GLY A 164 9.48 3.99 7.89
C GLY A 164 10.93 4.46 8.05
N SER A 165 11.88 3.54 8.06
CA SER A 165 13.30 3.85 7.92
C SER A 165 13.67 3.99 6.44
N GLU A 166 14.87 4.52 6.17
CA GLU A 166 15.41 4.60 4.80
C GLU A 166 15.45 3.22 4.11
N GLN A 167 15.65 2.14 4.86
CA GLN A 167 15.62 0.77 4.36
C GLN A 167 14.22 0.32 3.93
N ASP A 168 13.16 0.76 4.62
CA ASP A 168 11.79 0.45 4.25
C ASP A 168 11.40 1.11 2.91
N ALA A 169 11.92 2.32 2.65
CA ALA A 169 11.73 3.03 1.39
C ALA A 169 12.39 2.32 0.19
N VAL A 170 13.56 1.72 0.39
CA VAL A 170 14.29 0.97 -0.66
C VAL A 170 13.54 -0.32 -1.04
N TYR A 171 12.82 -0.93 -0.12
CA TYR A 171 12.03 -2.14 -0.39
C TYR A 171 10.90 -1.92 -1.39
N TRP A 172 10.33 -0.71 -1.41
CA TRP A 172 9.26 -0.34 -2.34
C TRP A 172 9.76 0.02 -3.75
N LEU A 173 11.08 0.14 -3.92
CA LEU A 173 11.70 0.53 -5.20
C LEU A 173 12.22 -0.68 -6.01
N ARG A 174 12.07 -1.90 -5.50
CA ARG A 174 12.47 -3.15 -6.18
C ARG A 174 11.25 -3.93 -6.65
#